data_2aa7dc6adcb72d820284fa7c1328a0e7
#
_entry.id   2aa7dc6adcb72d820284fa7c1328a0e7
#
_cell.length_a   1.000
_cell.length_b   1.000
_cell.length_c   1.000
_cell.angle_alpha   90.00
_cell.angle_beta   90.00
_cell.angle_gamma   90.00
#
_symmetry.space_group_name_H-M   'P 1'
#
loop_
_entity.id
_entity.type
_entity.pdbx_description
1 polymer ?
#
loop_
_entity_poly.entity_id
_entity_poly.type
_entity_poly.pdbx_seq_one_letter_code
_entity_poly.pdbx_strand_id
1 'polypeptide(L)'
;MTREDPLMPLPAPTPKIKRRPRPKKRKFSDPGRSYAKRLERYRPGLVPFVLDGLATKYGRPVWERRLDPTSELILTILTQSTADTNAEIAFELLRRAYPGRGPIEAHNPGAGWGGFGLPEGAAPDWARIEFAPLPELTDVIRPGGLANQKAPRLQSTLRKIREERSDYSLEFLGDMSAIEARDWLDQIDGIGKKTASVLLLFCFGQPLLPIDRHVDRVMRRVGVLPAKPSLEEAHDLVLGLFEPDQMYEAHVNLIQHCRKVCHAQRPEHDACPLRLRCRFVDPKAP
;
A
#
# COMPACT_ATOMS: atom_id res chain seq x y z
N MET A 1 -54.42 30.05 4.56
CA MET A 1 -53.91 29.42 5.76
C MET A 1 -52.64 28.67 5.36
N THR A 2 -51.54 29.36 5.44
CA THR A 2 -50.19 28.82 5.17
C THR A 2 -49.66 28.18 6.46
N ARG A 3 -49.38 26.90 6.45
CA ARG A 3 -48.71 26.19 7.57
C ARG A 3 -47.24 26.52 7.55
N GLU A 4 -46.77 27.20 8.56
CA GLU A 4 -45.34 27.37 8.82
C GLU A 4 -44.77 26.06 9.38
N ASP A 5 -43.78 25.48 8.75
CA ASP A 5 -43.00 24.36 9.26
C ASP A 5 -42.15 24.79 10.46
N PRO A 6 -42.11 24.03 11.56
CA PRO A 6 -41.26 24.40 12.69
C PRO A 6 -39.77 24.22 12.36
N LEU A 7 -39.00 25.27 12.53
CA LEU A 7 -37.55 25.30 12.43
C LEU A 7 -36.92 24.23 13.33
N MET A 8 -36.18 23.32 12.73
CA MET A 8 -35.36 22.34 13.47
C MET A 8 -34.32 23.08 14.34
N PRO A 9 -34.10 22.66 15.59
CA PRO A 9 -33.07 23.25 16.44
C PRO A 9 -31.67 23.00 15.90
N LEU A 10 -30.82 24.03 15.97
CA LEU A 10 -29.41 23.97 15.59
C LEU A 10 -28.67 22.90 16.41
N PRO A 11 -27.77 22.13 15.80
CA PRO A 11 -26.97 21.12 16.51
C PRO A 11 -26.11 21.78 17.59
N ALA A 12 -25.97 21.12 18.73
CA ALA A 12 -25.17 21.57 19.85
C ALA A 12 -23.69 21.74 19.47
N PRO A 13 -22.97 22.68 20.07
CA PRO A 13 -21.56 22.95 19.75
C PRO A 13 -20.70 21.70 20.05
N THR A 14 -19.88 21.32 19.08
CA THR A 14 -18.95 20.19 19.15
C THR A 14 -18.01 20.32 20.35
N PRO A 15 -17.80 19.25 21.14
CA PRO A 15 -16.88 19.28 22.28
C PRO A 15 -15.44 19.53 21.80
N LYS A 16 -14.75 20.47 22.45
CA LYS A 16 -13.33 20.78 22.18
C LYS A 16 -12.47 19.54 22.41
N ILE A 17 -11.95 18.95 21.34
CA ILE A 17 -11.03 17.83 21.39
C ILE A 17 -9.77 18.25 22.15
N LYS A 18 -9.53 17.64 23.31
CA LYS A 18 -8.26 17.81 24.05
C LYS A 18 -7.13 17.26 23.19
N ARG A 19 -6.24 18.14 22.70
CA ARG A 19 -5.03 17.72 21.98
C ARG A 19 -4.21 16.79 22.88
N ARG A 20 -4.02 15.56 22.46
CA ARG A 20 -3.07 14.64 23.12
C ARG A 20 -1.67 15.24 23.11
N PRO A 21 -0.87 15.06 24.19
CA PRO A 21 0.50 15.54 24.23
C PRO A 21 1.31 14.92 23.08
N ARG A 22 2.09 15.76 22.37
CA ARG A 22 3.01 15.31 21.32
C ARG A 22 3.93 14.23 21.88
N PRO A 23 4.10 13.08 21.18
CA PRO A 23 5.04 12.07 21.61
C PRO A 23 6.44 12.69 21.70
N LYS A 24 7.15 12.40 22.80
CA LYS A 24 8.53 12.83 22.98
C LYS A 24 9.37 12.30 21.83
N LYS A 25 10.10 13.16 21.12
CA LYS A 25 11.06 12.79 20.06
C LYS A 25 12.01 11.73 20.60
N ARG A 26 11.78 10.45 20.31
CA ARG A 26 12.79 9.43 20.48
C ARG A 26 13.94 9.76 19.54
N LYS A 27 15.19 9.77 20.04
CA LYS A 27 16.37 9.75 19.19
C LYS A 27 16.33 8.41 18.45
N PHE A 28 15.84 8.42 17.23
CA PHE A 28 15.87 7.24 16.38
C PHE A 28 17.33 6.99 16.02
N SER A 29 17.89 5.89 16.50
CA SER A 29 18.92 5.22 15.73
C SER A 29 18.22 4.73 14.46
N ASP A 30 18.51 5.33 13.32
CA ASP A 30 17.92 4.98 12.04
C ASP A 30 18.45 3.59 11.63
N PRO A 31 17.68 2.51 11.84
CA PRO A 31 18.13 1.14 11.56
C PRO A 31 18.41 0.96 10.08
N GLY A 32 17.71 1.68 9.21
CA GLY A 32 17.90 1.65 7.77
C GLY A 32 19.25 2.20 7.36
N ARG A 33 19.65 3.36 7.86
CA ARG A 33 20.99 3.94 7.57
C ARG A 33 22.14 3.08 8.08
N SER A 34 21.98 2.53 9.27
CA SER A 34 22.99 1.64 9.85
C SER A 34 23.13 0.35 9.03
N TYR A 35 22.00 -0.18 8.57
CA TYR A 35 21.97 -1.35 7.72
C TYR A 35 22.57 -1.06 6.34
N ALA A 36 22.21 0.05 5.68
CA ALA A 36 22.72 0.45 4.39
C ALA A 36 24.25 0.59 4.41
N LYS A 37 24.83 1.29 5.40
CA LYS A 37 26.30 1.40 5.57
C LYS A 37 26.97 0.03 5.72
N ARG A 38 26.34 -0.88 6.48
CA ARG A 38 26.86 -2.24 6.63
C ARG A 38 26.78 -3.02 5.33
N LEU A 39 25.65 -2.96 4.61
CA LEU A 39 25.47 -3.63 3.32
C LEU A 39 26.51 -3.13 2.31
N GLU A 40 26.68 -1.81 2.17
CA GLU A 40 27.65 -1.22 1.25
C GLU A 40 29.09 -1.64 1.58
N ARG A 41 29.44 -1.77 2.85
CA ARG A 41 30.77 -2.24 3.27
C ARG A 41 31.03 -3.71 2.87
N TYR A 42 30.02 -4.58 2.97
CA TYR A 42 30.17 -6.02 2.73
C TYR A 42 29.83 -6.44 1.30
N ARG A 43 29.04 -5.65 0.62
CA ARG A 43 28.58 -5.87 -0.76
C ARG A 43 28.50 -4.56 -1.54
N PRO A 44 29.63 -3.92 -1.77
CA PRO A 44 29.66 -2.59 -2.41
C PRO A 44 28.93 -2.60 -3.76
N GLY A 45 28.09 -1.59 -3.98
CA GLY A 45 27.34 -1.40 -5.22
C GLY A 45 26.25 -2.46 -5.48
N LEU A 46 25.82 -3.24 -4.46
CA LEU A 46 24.79 -4.26 -4.68
C LEU A 46 23.43 -3.62 -5.00
N VAL A 47 23.03 -2.57 -4.29
CA VAL A 47 21.72 -1.93 -4.51
C VAL A 47 21.64 -1.28 -5.90
N PRO A 48 22.60 -0.47 -6.35
CA PRO A 48 22.66 0.00 -7.75
C PRO A 48 22.63 -1.14 -8.77
N PHE A 49 23.40 -2.20 -8.57
CA PHE A 49 23.39 -3.36 -9.46
C PHE A 49 21.99 -3.99 -9.60
N VAL A 50 21.25 -4.10 -8.50
CA VAL A 50 19.87 -4.63 -8.52
C VAL A 50 18.95 -3.70 -9.29
N LEU A 51 18.97 -2.39 -9.00
CA LEU A 51 18.16 -1.41 -9.70
C LEU A 51 18.43 -1.38 -11.19
N ASP A 52 19.70 -1.26 -11.60
CA ASP A 52 20.08 -1.18 -13.01
C ASP A 52 19.79 -2.47 -13.77
N GLY A 53 20.04 -3.62 -13.15
CA GLY A 53 19.71 -4.92 -13.75
C GLY A 53 18.23 -5.10 -13.98
N LEU A 54 17.39 -4.67 -13.03
CA LEU A 54 15.93 -4.72 -13.17
C LEU A 54 15.44 -3.66 -14.17
N ALA A 55 15.96 -2.45 -14.14
CA ALA A 55 15.61 -1.39 -15.09
C ALA A 55 15.97 -1.77 -16.54
N THR A 56 17.11 -2.40 -16.76
CA THR A 56 17.49 -2.91 -18.08
C THR A 56 16.50 -3.93 -18.63
N LYS A 57 15.92 -4.76 -17.76
CA LYS A 57 14.97 -5.82 -18.15
C LYS A 57 13.52 -5.34 -18.26
N TYR A 58 13.09 -4.44 -17.38
CA TYR A 58 11.69 -4.06 -17.22
C TYR A 58 11.40 -2.58 -17.51
N GLY A 59 12.44 -1.77 -17.72
CA GLY A 59 12.33 -0.33 -17.88
C GLY A 59 12.29 0.41 -16.53
N ARG A 60 12.15 1.74 -16.62
CA ARG A 60 12.02 2.63 -15.46
C ARG A 60 10.58 3.16 -15.41
N PRO A 61 9.69 2.54 -14.63
CA PRO A 61 8.32 2.99 -14.52
C PRO A 61 8.27 4.39 -13.90
N VAL A 62 7.49 5.27 -14.51
CA VAL A 62 7.23 6.60 -13.97
C VAL A 62 6.06 6.49 -12.99
N TRP A 63 6.20 7.16 -11.85
CA TRP A 63 5.12 7.20 -10.87
C TRP A 63 3.97 8.06 -11.39
N GLU A 64 2.77 7.51 -11.29
CA GLU A 64 1.52 8.22 -11.52
C GLU A 64 0.50 7.74 -10.49
N ARG A 65 -0.28 8.67 -9.98
CA ARG A 65 -1.34 8.33 -9.02
C ARG A 65 -2.42 7.50 -9.71
N ARG A 66 -2.78 6.37 -9.11
CA ARG A 66 -3.74 5.42 -9.69
C ARG A 66 -5.18 5.68 -9.24
N LEU A 67 -5.40 5.89 -7.95
CA LEU A 67 -6.70 6.08 -7.33
C LEU A 67 -6.62 7.18 -6.26
N ASP A 68 -7.79 7.68 -5.84
CA ASP A 68 -7.86 8.43 -4.59
C ASP A 68 -7.43 7.55 -3.41
N PRO A 69 -6.91 8.12 -2.31
CA PRO A 69 -6.30 7.33 -1.25
C PRO A 69 -7.27 6.39 -0.54
N THR A 70 -8.54 6.75 -0.43
CA THR A 70 -9.54 5.90 0.24
C THR A 70 -9.88 4.71 -0.63
N SER A 71 -10.08 4.91 -1.92
CA SER A 71 -10.25 3.83 -2.91
C SER A 71 -9.04 2.89 -2.92
N GLU A 72 -7.82 3.44 -2.92
CA GLU A 72 -6.59 2.64 -2.90
C GLU A 72 -6.48 1.81 -1.60
N LEU A 73 -6.83 2.38 -0.44
CA LEU A 73 -6.82 1.67 0.82
C LEU A 73 -7.81 0.50 0.82
N ILE A 74 -9.05 0.75 0.40
CA ILE A 74 -10.08 -0.27 0.35
C ILE A 74 -9.72 -1.39 -0.64
N LEU A 75 -9.22 -1.03 -1.84
CA LEU A 75 -8.74 -2.01 -2.80
C LEU A 75 -7.56 -2.82 -2.23
N THR A 76 -6.62 -2.18 -1.53
CA THR A 76 -5.49 -2.87 -0.90
C THR A 76 -5.96 -3.84 0.19
N ILE A 77 -6.99 -3.52 0.97
CA ILE A 77 -7.60 -4.46 1.92
C ILE A 77 -8.22 -5.65 1.17
N LEU A 78 -8.88 -5.41 0.05
CA LEU A 78 -9.45 -6.47 -0.78
C LEU A 78 -8.39 -7.39 -1.39
N THR A 79 -7.17 -6.90 -1.68
CA THR A 79 -6.06 -7.73 -2.18
C THR A 79 -5.41 -8.60 -1.10
N GLN A 80 -5.67 -8.38 0.19
CA GLN A 80 -5.07 -9.17 1.26
C GLN A 80 -5.43 -10.65 1.14
N SER A 81 -4.42 -11.51 0.96
CA SER A 81 -4.57 -12.97 0.78
C SER A 81 -5.51 -13.39 -0.34
N THR A 82 -5.57 -12.62 -1.41
CA THR A 82 -6.45 -12.80 -2.57
C THR A 82 -5.69 -12.42 -3.84
N ALA A 83 -6.04 -13.03 -4.97
CA ALA A 83 -5.51 -12.63 -6.27
C ALA A 83 -6.00 -11.21 -6.63
N ASP A 84 -5.12 -10.41 -7.22
CA ASP A 84 -5.41 -9.01 -7.56
C ASP A 84 -6.68 -8.88 -8.40
N THR A 85 -6.86 -9.76 -9.42
CA THR A 85 -8.05 -9.78 -10.27
C THR A 85 -9.35 -9.94 -9.49
N ASN A 86 -9.37 -10.84 -8.50
CA ASN A 86 -10.56 -11.04 -7.66
C ASN A 86 -10.87 -9.84 -6.77
N ALA A 87 -9.83 -9.17 -6.29
CA ALA A 87 -9.97 -7.94 -5.51
C ALA A 87 -10.52 -6.79 -6.36
N GLU A 88 -10.05 -6.66 -7.60
CA GLU A 88 -10.55 -5.67 -8.57
C GLU A 88 -12.03 -5.91 -8.91
N ILE A 89 -12.43 -7.18 -9.10
CA ILE A 89 -13.84 -7.56 -9.29
C ILE A 89 -14.69 -7.16 -8.08
N ALA A 90 -14.22 -7.44 -6.86
CA ALA A 90 -14.93 -7.09 -5.64
C ALA A 90 -15.05 -5.57 -5.47
N PHE A 91 -14.01 -4.82 -5.81
CA PHE A 91 -14.04 -3.36 -5.77
C PHE A 91 -15.03 -2.77 -6.78
N GLU A 92 -15.07 -3.31 -7.99
CA GLU A 92 -16.06 -2.90 -9.00
C GLU A 92 -17.50 -3.20 -8.56
N LEU A 93 -17.73 -4.34 -7.89
CA LEU A 93 -19.04 -4.66 -7.33
C LEU A 93 -19.43 -3.69 -6.20
N LEU A 94 -18.48 -3.25 -5.36
CA LEU A 94 -18.72 -2.19 -4.38
C LEU A 94 -19.16 -0.89 -5.05
N ARG A 95 -18.50 -0.48 -6.14
CA ARG A 95 -18.87 0.72 -6.90
C ARG A 95 -20.28 0.65 -7.46
N ARG A 96 -20.70 -0.51 -7.94
CA ARG A 96 -22.03 -0.73 -8.52
C ARG A 96 -23.13 -0.80 -7.44
N ALA A 97 -22.85 -1.47 -6.33
CA ALA A 97 -23.82 -1.62 -5.23
C ALA A 97 -23.99 -0.32 -4.44
N TYR A 98 -22.91 0.44 -4.27
CA TYR A 98 -22.88 1.67 -3.49
C TYR A 98 -22.32 2.84 -4.33
N PRO A 99 -23.02 3.28 -5.39
CA PRO A 99 -22.51 4.32 -6.26
C PRO A 99 -22.40 5.65 -5.51
N GLY A 100 -21.22 6.25 -5.57
CA GLY A 100 -20.94 7.58 -5.04
C GLY A 100 -21.21 8.70 -6.05
N ARG A 101 -20.99 9.94 -5.62
CA ARG A 101 -21.16 11.14 -6.45
C ARG A 101 -19.77 11.70 -6.77
N GLY A 102 -19.39 11.70 -8.03
CA GLY A 102 -18.14 12.31 -8.50
C GLY A 102 -17.23 11.36 -9.27
N PRO A 103 -16.29 11.88 -10.06
CA PRO A 103 -15.32 11.06 -10.76
C PRO A 103 -14.32 10.45 -9.78
N ILE A 104 -13.96 9.19 -10.02
CA ILE A 104 -12.65 8.71 -9.56
C ILE A 104 -11.67 9.37 -10.53
N GLU A 105 -10.78 10.21 -10.03
CA GLU A 105 -9.64 10.66 -10.79
C GLU A 105 -8.66 9.47 -10.92
N ALA A 106 -8.95 8.55 -11.84
CA ALA A 106 -8.05 7.49 -12.20
C ALA A 106 -7.02 8.06 -13.17
N HIS A 107 -5.84 8.37 -12.66
CA HIS A 107 -4.68 8.65 -13.49
C HIS A 107 -4.02 7.30 -13.84
N ASN A 108 -4.10 6.89 -15.08
CA ASN A 108 -3.49 5.70 -15.66
C ASN A 108 -4.27 4.37 -15.55
N PRO A 109 -5.21 4.11 -16.46
CA PRO A 109 -5.96 2.84 -16.54
C PRO A 109 -5.08 1.61 -16.86
N GLY A 110 -3.81 1.78 -17.21
CA GLY A 110 -2.87 0.69 -17.51
C GLY A 110 -1.97 0.26 -16.34
N ALA A 111 -1.99 0.98 -15.21
CA ALA A 111 -1.12 0.70 -14.06
C ALA A 111 -1.70 -0.33 -13.08
N GLY A 112 -2.76 -1.02 -13.43
CA GLY A 112 -3.34 -2.11 -12.63
C GLY A 112 -2.32 -3.22 -12.37
N TRP A 113 -2.29 -3.75 -11.16
CA TRP A 113 -1.39 -4.82 -10.73
C TRP A 113 -1.53 -6.12 -11.52
N GLY A 114 -2.66 -6.33 -12.20
CA GLY A 114 -2.99 -7.51 -12.96
C GLY A 114 -3.21 -7.30 -14.46
N GLY A 115 -3.02 -6.07 -14.98
CA GLY A 115 -3.28 -5.77 -16.40
C GLY A 115 -4.74 -5.46 -16.70
N PHE A 116 -5.61 -5.43 -15.70
CA PHE A 116 -6.96 -4.92 -15.79
C PHE A 116 -6.95 -3.48 -15.24
N GLY A 117 -7.10 -2.50 -16.11
CA GLY A 117 -7.37 -1.14 -15.69
C GLY A 117 -8.66 -1.11 -14.86
N LEU A 118 -8.65 -0.44 -13.70
CA LEU A 118 -9.91 -0.18 -13.02
C LEU A 118 -10.77 0.69 -13.95
N PRO A 119 -12.06 0.34 -14.14
CA PRO A 119 -12.90 1.08 -15.04
C PRO A 119 -13.07 2.53 -14.56
N GLU A 120 -13.14 3.48 -15.49
CA GLU A 120 -13.51 4.87 -15.20
C GLU A 120 -14.83 4.91 -14.44
N GLY A 121 -14.93 5.77 -13.45
CA GLY A 121 -16.17 5.98 -12.70
C GLY A 121 -15.96 6.57 -11.31
N ALA A 122 -17.04 6.94 -10.65
CA ALA A 122 -17.02 7.52 -9.32
C ALA A 122 -16.56 6.52 -8.24
N ALA A 123 -15.90 7.02 -7.20
CA ALA A 123 -15.64 6.25 -5.98
C ALA A 123 -16.97 5.73 -5.39
N PRO A 124 -16.97 4.60 -4.67
CA PRO A 124 -18.14 4.19 -3.91
C PRO A 124 -18.59 5.26 -2.91
N ASP A 125 -19.86 5.23 -2.53
CA ASP A 125 -20.36 5.99 -1.39
C ASP A 125 -19.88 5.31 -0.09
N TRP A 126 -18.82 5.85 0.48
CA TRP A 126 -18.17 5.31 1.67
C TRP A 126 -19.09 5.27 2.88
N ALA A 127 -19.99 6.27 3.02
CA ALA A 127 -20.96 6.28 4.11
C ALA A 127 -21.95 5.13 3.98
N ARG A 128 -22.46 4.88 2.77
CA ARG A 128 -23.35 3.75 2.54
C ARG A 128 -22.67 2.41 2.82
N ILE A 129 -21.38 2.27 2.50
CA ILE A 129 -20.61 1.05 2.81
C ILE A 129 -20.40 0.91 4.32
N GLU A 130 -20.02 1.98 5.02
CA GLU A 130 -19.83 1.93 6.49
C GLU A 130 -21.10 1.47 7.22
N PHE A 131 -22.26 1.95 6.79
CA PHE A 131 -23.55 1.67 7.45
C PHE A 131 -24.36 0.55 6.79
N ALA A 132 -23.83 -0.10 5.75
CA ALA A 132 -24.51 -1.23 5.10
C ALA A 132 -24.73 -2.40 6.09
N PRO A 133 -25.81 -3.16 5.94
CA PRO A 133 -25.96 -4.43 6.65
C PRO A 133 -24.77 -5.36 6.32
N LEU A 134 -24.09 -5.86 7.35
CA LEU A 134 -22.90 -6.67 7.19
C LEU A 134 -23.09 -7.89 6.26
N PRO A 135 -24.22 -8.61 6.29
CA PRO A 135 -24.46 -9.70 5.35
C PRO A 135 -24.50 -9.23 3.89
N GLU A 136 -25.14 -8.09 3.59
CA GLU A 136 -25.21 -7.50 2.26
C GLU A 136 -23.81 -7.13 1.75
N LEU A 137 -23.04 -6.39 2.54
CA LEU A 137 -21.67 -6.01 2.18
C LEU A 137 -20.78 -7.25 1.95
N THR A 138 -20.96 -8.29 2.79
CA THR A 138 -20.22 -9.56 2.65
C THR A 138 -20.55 -10.23 1.32
N ASP A 139 -21.82 -10.25 0.91
CA ASP A 139 -22.24 -10.85 -0.36
C ASP A 139 -21.68 -10.07 -1.55
N VAL A 140 -21.70 -8.74 -1.50
CA VAL A 140 -21.15 -7.87 -2.56
C VAL A 140 -19.67 -8.16 -2.79
N ILE A 141 -18.86 -8.29 -1.74
CA ILE A 141 -17.41 -8.51 -1.88
C ILE A 141 -16.99 -9.98 -1.94
N ARG A 142 -17.93 -10.91 -1.96
CA ARG A 142 -17.67 -12.37 -1.95
C ARG A 142 -16.66 -12.84 -3.01
N PRO A 143 -16.68 -12.35 -4.26
CA PRO A 143 -15.68 -12.71 -5.26
C PRO A 143 -14.24 -12.34 -4.88
N GLY A 144 -14.04 -11.34 -4.02
CA GLY A 144 -12.74 -10.94 -3.49
C GLY A 144 -12.13 -11.92 -2.48
N GLY A 145 -12.82 -13.02 -2.15
CA GLY A 145 -12.35 -14.00 -1.15
C GLY A 145 -12.26 -13.44 0.27
N LEU A 146 -12.36 -14.31 1.27
CA LEU A 146 -12.32 -13.94 2.69
C LEU A 146 -13.35 -12.85 3.08
N ALA A 147 -14.49 -12.81 2.40
CA ALA A 147 -15.48 -11.74 2.55
C ALA A 147 -15.97 -11.56 4.00
N ASN A 148 -16.16 -12.65 4.73
CA ASN A 148 -16.58 -12.61 6.15
C ASN A 148 -15.55 -11.89 7.06
N GLN A 149 -14.27 -11.87 6.68
CA GLN A 149 -13.22 -11.18 7.42
C GLN A 149 -13.04 -9.75 6.89
N LYS A 150 -13.15 -9.55 5.57
CA LYS A 150 -12.90 -8.27 4.92
C LYS A 150 -14.05 -7.28 5.12
N ALA A 151 -15.32 -7.72 5.04
CA ALA A 151 -16.45 -6.81 5.18
C ALA A 151 -16.47 -6.04 6.51
N PRO A 152 -16.34 -6.69 7.70
CA PRO A 152 -16.28 -5.94 8.95
C PRO A 152 -15.01 -5.06 9.04
N ARG A 153 -13.91 -5.47 8.40
CA ARG A 153 -12.68 -4.66 8.33
C ARG A 153 -12.88 -3.40 7.50
N LEU A 154 -13.55 -3.49 6.35
CA LEU A 154 -13.88 -2.31 5.54
C LEU A 154 -14.69 -1.31 6.35
N GLN A 155 -15.73 -1.78 7.04
CA GLN A 155 -16.59 -0.92 7.86
C GLN A 155 -15.82 -0.29 9.04
N SER A 156 -14.99 -1.07 9.76
CA SER A 156 -14.18 -0.54 10.86
C SER A 156 -13.13 0.47 10.39
N THR A 157 -12.52 0.23 9.23
CA THR A 157 -11.56 1.17 8.61
C THR A 157 -12.25 2.49 8.25
N LEU A 158 -13.38 2.43 7.54
CA LEU A 158 -14.13 3.63 7.16
C LEU A 158 -14.63 4.41 8.38
N ARG A 159 -15.15 3.71 9.39
CA ARG A 159 -15.54 4.32 10.67
C ARG A 159 -14.38 5.06 11.32
N LYS A 160 -13.21 4.45 11.41
CA LYS A 160 -12.02 5.06 12.00
C LYS A 160 -11.61 6.34 11.28
N ILE A 161 -11.63 6.32 9.94
CA ILE A 161 -11.34 7.51 9.12
C ILE A 161 -12.35 8.61 9.44
N ARG A 162 -13.65 8.31 9.38
CA ARG A 162 -14.72 9.29 9.64
C ARG A 162 -14.66 9.87 11.07
N GLU A 163 -14.40 9.04 12.07
CA GLU A 163 -14.30 9.51 13.46
C GLU A 163 -13.15 10.47 13.69
N GLU A 164 -12.04 10.30 12.98
CA GLU A 164 -10.87 11.16 13.12
C GLU A 164 -10.88 12.38 12.19
N ARG A 165 -11.57 12.28 11.04
CA ARG A 165 -11.54 13.30 9.99
C ARG A 165 -12.87 14.02 9.77
N SER A 166 -13.99 13.47 10.26
CA SER A 166 -15.35 13.92 9.97
C SER A 166 -15.78 13.71 8.50
N ASP A 167 -14.94 13.06 7.70
CA ASP A 167 -15.17 12.65 6.33
C ASP A 167 -14.44 11.33 6.04
N TYR A 168 -14.42 10.89 4.78
CA TYR A 168 -13.70 9.67 4.36
C TYR A 168 -12.43 9.98 3.58
N SER A 169 -11.98 11.24 3.53
CA SER A 169 -10.80 11.64 2.77
C SER A 169 -9.50 11.32 3.51
N LEU A 170 -8.55 10.71 2.81
CA LEU A 170 -7.21 10.46 3.27
C LEU A 170 -6.17 11.38 2.61
N GLU A 171 -6.62 12.42 1.88
CA GLU A 171 -5.71 13.35 1.17
C GLU A 171 -4.71 14.05 2.10
N PHE A 172 -5.09 14.32 3.33
CA PHE A 172 -4.22 14.94 4.34
C PHE A 172 -2.91 14.15 4.62
N LEU A 173 -2.86 12.86 4.29
CA LEU A 173 -1.66 12.04 4.43
C LEU A 173 -0.53 12.52 3.50
N GLY A 174 -0.88 13.19 2.39
CA GLY A 174 0.09 13.79 1.48
C GLY A 174 0.89 14.94 2.09
N ASP A 175 0.32 15.64 3.09
CA ASP A 175 0.96 16.76 3.79
C ASP A 175 1.82 16.30 4.99
N MET A 176 1.78 15.01 5.32
CA MET A 176 2.57 14.42 6.42
C MET A 176 3.89 13.88 5.89
N SER A 177 4.90 13.76 6.77
CA SER A 177 6.08 12.97 6.41
C SER A 177 5.70 11.48 6.25
N ALA A 178 6.42 10.76 5.39
CA ALA A 178 6.16 9.35 5.10
C ALA A 178 6.03 8.47 6.35
N ILE A 179 6.85 8.72 7.37
CA ILE A 179 6.83 7.95 8.62
C ILE A 179 5.62 8.34 9.49
N GLU A 180 5.30 9.62 9.60
CA GLU A 180 4.13 10.08 10.36
C GLU A 180 2.83 9.56 9.73
N ALA A 181 2.72 9.62 8.40
CA ALA A 181 1.56 9.09 7.66
C ALA A 181 1.44 7.57 7.82
N ARG A 182 2.56 6.84 7.75
CA ARG A 182 2.59 5.39 7.97
C ARG A 182 2.16 5.04 9.41
N ASP A 183 2.68 5.76 10.40
CA ASP A 183 2.36 5.53 11.80
C ASP A 183 0.90 5.88 12.12
N TRP A 184 0.31 6.84 11.41
CA TRP A 184 -1.12 7.13 11.51
C TRP A 184 -1.97 5.97 10.96
N LEU A 185 -1.61 5.46 9.79
CA LEU A 185 -2.31 4.34 9.15
C LEU A 185 -2.20 3.04 9.95
N ASP A 186 -1.05 2.79 10.57
CA ASP A 186 -0.79 1.59 11.40
C ASP A 186 -1.67 1.54 12.69
N GLN A 187 -2.33 2.64 13.05
CA GLN A 187 -3.31 2.68 14.14
C GLN A 187 -4.67 2.09 13.75
N ILE A 188 -4.89 1.83 12.48
CA ILE A 188 -6.12 1.24 11.96
C ILE A 188 -5.98 -0.28 11.96
N ASP A 189 -6.90 -0.98 12.63
CA ASP A 189 -6.85 -2.44 12.74
C ASP A 189 -6.78 -3.13 11.36
N GLY A 190 -5.76 -3.95 11.18
CA GLY A 190 -5.50 -4.67 9.95
C GLY A 190 -4.77 -3.88 8.86
N ILE A 191 -4.34 -2.65 9.15
CA ILE A 191 -3.46 -1.85 8.31
C ILE A 191 -2.07 -1.84 8.95
N GLY A 192 -1.21 -2.76 8.53
CA GLY A 192 0.19 -2.76 8.96
C GLY A 192 1.10 -2.00 7.98
N LYS A 193 2.41 -1.96 8.26
CA LYS A 193 3.42 -1.21 7.48
C LYS A 193 3.35 -1.50 5.98
N LYS A 194 3.08 -2.74 5.57
CA LYS A 194 2.95 -3.11 4.14
C LYS A 194 1.81 -2.35 3.48
N THR A 195 0.61 -2.40 4.06
CA THR A 195 -0.59 -1.77 3.49
C THR A 195 -0.44 -0.25 3.51
N ALA A 196 0.05 0.32 4.61
CA ALA A 196 0.34 1.74 4.71
C ALA A 196 1.36 2.20 3.66
N SER A 197 2.46 1.44 3.48
CA SER A 197 3.47 1.76 2.47
C SER A 197 2.94 1.68 1.04
N VAL A 198 2.04 0.73 0.72
CA VAL A 198 1.36 0.68 -0.59
C VAL A 198 0.58 1.95 -0.83
N LEU A 199 -0.31 2.31 0.11
CA LEU A 199 -1.12 3.51 -0.02
C LEU A 199 -0.25 4.76 -0.23
N LEU A 200 0.74 4.96 0.62
CA LEU A 200 1.57 6.16 0.62
C LEU A 200 2.47 6.26 -0.63
N LEU A 201 3.00 5.13 -1.10
CA LEU A 201 3.78 5.10 -2.33
C LEU A 201 2.92 5.36 -3.57
N PHE A 202 1.76 4.69 -3.69
CA PHE A 202 0.95 4.75 -4.91
C PHE A 202 0.06 5.99 -5.01
N CYS A 203 -0.37 6.55 -3.89
CA CYS A 203 -1.21 7.74 -3.91
C CYS A 203 -0.41 9.05 -3.81
N PHE A 204 0.75 9.04 -3.16
CA PHE A 204 1.48 10.28 -2.86
C PHE A 204 2.94 10.26 -3.31
N GLY A 205 3.43 9.16 -3.89
CA GLY A 205 4.85 9.02 -4.23
C GLY A 205 5.79 9.07 -3.02
N GLN A 206 5.26 8.84 -1.82
CA GLN A 206 6.08 8.93 -0.60
C GLN A 206 7.14 7.83 -0.56
N PRO A 207 8.35 8.12 -0.03
CA PRO A 207 9.51 7.22 -0.13
C PRO A 207 9.43 6.04 0.84
N LEU A 208 8.48 5.15 0.61
CA LEU A 208 8.28 3.91 1.34
C LEU A 208 8.26 2.73 0.37
N LEU A 209 9.07 1.71 0.62
CA LEU A 209 9.07 0.49 -0.18
C LEU A 209 8.16 -0.56 0.48
N PRO A 210 7.01 -0.90 -0.08
CA PRO A 210 6.18 -1.98 0.44
C PRO A 210 6.90 -3.33 0.31
N ILE A 211 7.07 -4.04 1.42
CA ILE A 211 7.69 -5.36 1.43
C ILE A 211 6.60 -6.42 1.52
N ASP A 212 6.23 -6.95 0.37
CA ASP A 212 5.37 -8.12 0.29
C ASP A 212 6.20 -9.40 0.12
N ARG A 213 5.54 -10.54 -0.01
CA ARG A 213 6.22 -11.84 -0.21
C ARG A 213 7.03 -11.91 -1.50
N HIS A 214 6.69 -11.12 -2.53
CA HIS A 214 7.41 -11.09 -3.79
C HIS A 214 8.70 -10.27 -3.66
N VAL A 215 8.58 -9.05 -3.13
CA VAL A 215 9.71 -8.15 -2.87
C VAL A 215 10.68 -8.80 -1.89
N ASP A 216 10.18 -9.31 -0.76
CA ASP A 216 10.99 -9.99 0.25
C ASP A 216 11.78 -11.17 -0.32
N ARG A 217 11.13 -12.02 -1.13
CA ARG A 217 11.80 -13.17 -1.76
C ARG A 217 12.99 -12.75 -2.62
N VAL A 218 12.79 -11.79 -3.51
CA VAL A 218 13.86 -11.33 -4.40
C VAL A 218 14.99 -10.72 -3.59
N MET A 219 14.66 -9.79 -2.69
CA MET A 219 15.67 -9.08 -1.90
C MET A 219 16.48 -10.00 -0.99
N ARG A 220 15.86 -11.02 -0.37
CA ARG A 220 16.59 -12.02 0.42
C ARG A 220 17.43 -12.96 -0.44
N ARG A 221 16.91 -13.42 -1.57
CA ARG A 221 17.66 -14.29 -2.48
C ARG A 221 18.88 -13.63 -3.07
N VAL A 222 18.75 -12.35 -3.47
CA VAL A 222 19.90 -11.59 -3.95
C VAL A 222 20.84 -11.25 -2.79
N GLY A 223 20.35 -11.12 -1.57
CA GLY A 223 21.11 -10.78 -0.37
C GLY A 223 21.14 -9.29 -0.08
N VAL A 224 20.16 -8.54 -0.58
CA VAL A 224 19.90 -7.14 -0.20
C VAL A 224 19.26 -7.10 1.19
N LEU A 225 18.36 -8.02 1.53
CA LEU A 225 17.85 -8.21 2.88
C LEU A 225 18.49 -9.42 3.55
N PRO A 226 18.75 -9.36 4.87
CA PRO A 226 19.25 -10.50 5.64
C PRO A 226 18.14 -11.53 5.86
N ALA A 227 18.55 -12.77 6.20
CA ALA A 227 17.60 -13.87 6.35
C ALA A 227 16.69 -13.75 7.59
N LYS A 228 17.15 -13.08 8.65
CA LYS A 228 16.52 -13.15 9.98
C LYS A 228 15.42 -12.12 10.31
N PRO A 229 15.42 -10.86 9.83
CA PRO A 229 14.36 -9.92 10.22
C PRO A 229 13.01 -10.37 9.71
N SER A 230 11.96 -10.11 10.49
CA SER A 230 10.57 -10.26 10.06
C SER A 230 10.26 -9.32 8.88
N LEU A 231 9.15 -9.56 8.20
CA LEU A 231 8.67 -8.62 7.15
C LEU A 231 8.44 -7.21 7.71
N GLU A 232 7.99 -7.12 8.94
CA GLU A 232 7.74 -5.87 9.64
C GLU A 232 9.03 -5.06 9.85
N GLU A 233 10.10 -5.71 10.32
CA GLU A 233 11.42 -5.09 10.49
C GLU A 233 12.07 -4.76 9.15
N ALA A 234 11.80 -5.54 8.10
CA ALA A 234 12.34 -5.30 6.77
C ALA A 234 11.93 -3.94 6.21
N HIS A 235 10.70 -3.47 6.49
CA HIS A 235 10.24 -2.14 6.08
C HIS A 235 11.10 -1.00 6.63
N ASP A 236 11.61 -1.14 7.85
CA ASP A 236 12.48 -0.12 8.43
C ASP A 236 13.93 -0.21 7.91
N LEU A 237 14.40 -1.43 7.59
CA LEU A 237 15.73 -1.63 7.01
C LEU A 237 15.85 -1.04 5.61
N VAL A 238 14.81 -1.11 4.79
CA VAL A 238 14.87 -0.63 3.39
C VAL A 238 14.83 0.89 3.26
N LEU A 239 14.39 1.63 4.29
CA LEU A 239 14.34 3.09 4.26
C LEU A 239 15.70 3.77 3.99
N GLY A 240 16.81 3.08 4.26
CA GLY A 240 18.14 3.60 4.01
C GLY A 240 18.84 3.00 2.78
N LEU A 241 18.19 2.10 2.03
CA LEU A 241 18.80 1.36 0.92
C LEU A 241 18.61 2.01 -0.44
N PHE A 242 17.50 2.72 -0.62
CA PHE A 242 17.10 3.33 -1.87
C PHE A 242 16.95 4.84 -1.68
N GLU A 243 17.25 5.60 -2.72
CA GLU A 243 16.89 7.02 -2.73
C GLU A 243 15.36 7.18 -2.84
N PRO A 244 14.82 8.30 -2.35
CA PRO A 244 13.36 8.53 -2.32
C PRO A 244 12.66 8.31 -3.66
N ASP A 245 13.23 8.76 -4.76
CA ASP A 245 12.72 8.66 -6.12
C ASP A 245 12.85 7.26 -6.73
N GLN A 246 13.67 6.39 -6.15
CA GLN A 246 13.87 5.01 -6.60
C GLN A 246 12.84 4.01 -6.02
N MET A 247 12.12 4.40 -4.99
CA MET A 247 11.24 3.47 -4.24
C MET A 247 10.13 2.88 -5.12
N TYR A 248 9.51 3.69 -5.97
CA TYR A 248 8.46 3.24 -6.88
C TYR A 248 8.99 2.28 -7.94
N GLU A 249 10.07 2.67 -8.63
CA GLU A 249 10.74 1.81 -9.61
C GLU A 249 11.17 0.48 -8.99
N ALA A 250 11.82 0.54 -7.82
CA ALA A 250 12.27 -0.66 -7.11
C ALA A 250 11.10 -1.61 -6.80
N HIS A 251 10.00 -1.08 -6.26
CA HIS A 251 8.84 -1.89 -5.91
C HIS A 251 8.22 -2.57 -7.14
N VAL A 252 7.91 -1.81 -8.18
CA VAL A 252 7.28 -2.32 -9.40
C VAL A 252 8.16 -3.37 -10.05
N ASN A 253 9.46 -3.10 -10.23
CA ASN A 253 10.38 -3.99 -10.91
C ASN A 253 10.69 -5.26 -10.09
N LEU A 254 10.79 -5.17 -8.76
CA LEU A 254 10.97 -6.35 -7.91
C LEU A 254 9.76 -7.29 -7.97
N ILE A 255 8.53 -6.76 -7.97
CA ILE A 255 7.32 -7.58 -8.15
C ILE A 255 7.31 -8.24 -9.53
N GLN A 256 7.55 -7.47 -10.60
CA GLN A 256 7.60 -8.02 -11.96
C GLN A 256 8.65 -9.13 -12.06
N HIS A 257 9.84 -8.90 -11.51
CA HIS A 257 10.93 -9.89 -11.52
C HIS A 257 10.53 -11.15 -10.77
N CYS A 258 9.91 -11.02 -9.61
CA CYS A 258 9.44 -12.17 -8.85
C CYS A 258 8.37 -12.99 -9.59
N ARG A 259 7.46 -12.30 -10.27
CA ARG A 259 6.38 -12.95 -11.03
C ARG A 259 6.85 -13.61 -12.33
N LYS A 260 7.84 -13.01 -13.00
CA LYS A 260 8.28 -13.46 -14.35
C LYS A 260 9.53 -14.35 -14.34
N VAL A 261 10.38 -14.25 -13.33
CA VAL A 261 11.70 -14.91 -13.33
C VAL A 261 12.02 -15.58 -11.99
N CYS A 262 11.92 -14.84 -10.88
CA CYS A 262 12.32 -15.33 -9.56
C CYS A 262 11.16 -16.07 -8.85
N HIS A 263 10.57 -17.05 -9.53
CA HIS A 263 9.46 -17.83 -9.02
C HIS A 263 9.78 -18.50 -7.66
N ALA A 264 8.75 -18.81 -6.89
CA ALA A 264 8.91 -19.49 -5.59
C ALA A 264 9.59 -20.86 -5.78
N GLN A 265 9.08 -21.61 -6.75
CA GLN A 265 9.62 -22.87 -7.21
C GLN A 265 10.20 -22.70 -8.61
N ARG A 266 11.33 -23.34 -8.92
CA ARG A 266 11.99 -23.35 -10.24
C ARG A 266 12.21 -21.93 -10.83
N PRO A 267 12.99 -21.07 -10.15
CA PRO A 267 13.33 -19.76 -10.73
C PRO A 267 14.17 -19.90 -12.00
N GLU A 268 13.95 -18.98 -12.94
CA GLU A 268 14.61 -18.97 -14.25
C GLU A 268 15.97 -18.25 -14.15
N HIS A 269 16.99 -18.95 -13.65
CA HIS A 269 18.28 -18.33 -13.36
C HIS A 269 18.97 -17.80 -14.60
N ASP A 270 18.82 -18.44 -15.77
CA ASP A 270 19.46 -18.02 -17.01
C ASP A 270 18.88 -16.73 -17.59
N ALA A 271 17.58 -16.47 -17.32
CA ALA A 271 16.91 -15.22 -17.67
C ALA A 271 17.05 -14.11 -16.62
N CYS A 272 17.73 -14.39 -15.49
CA CYS A 272 17.80 -13.48 -14.35
C CYS A 272 18.92 -12.45 -14.50
N PRO A 273 18.64 -11.14 -14.59
CA PRO A 273 19.67 -10.10 -14.67
C PRO A 273 20.48 -9.97 -13.38
N LEU A 274 20.00 -10.52 -12.26
CA LEU A 274 20.66 -10.44 -10.96
C LEU A 274 21.54 -11.65 -10.64
N ARG A 275 21.63 -12.64 -11.57
CA ARG A 275 22.28 -13.93 -11.35
C ARG A 275 23.71 -13.80 -10.84
N LEU A 276 24.50 -12.89 -11.41
CA LEU A 276 25.95 -12.75 -11.12
C LEU A 276 26.23 -12.37 -9.65
N ARG A 277 25.28 -11.71 -9.00
CA ARG A 277 25.42 -11.27 -7.59
C ARG A 277 24.36 -11.88 -6.67
N CYS A 278 23.68 -12.94 -7.11
CA CYS A 278 22.58 -13.54 -6.35
C CYS A 278 23.10 -14.65 -5.42
N ARG A 279 22.95 -14.46 -4.09
CA ARG A 279 23.37 -15.45 -3.08
C ARG A 279 22.53 -16.74 -3.06
N PHE A 280 21.37 -16.73 -3.67
CA PHE A 280 20.58 -17.95 -3.84
C PHE A 280 21.16 -18.84 -4.96
N VAL A 281 21.85 -18.26 -5.94
CA VAL A 281 22.56 -18.98 -7.01
C VAL A 281 23.97 -19.39 -6.55
N ASP A 282 24.71 -18.42 -5.99
CA ASP A 282 26.03 -18.64 -5.41
C ASP A 282 26.11 -17.96 -4.04
N PRO A 283 26.16 -18.71 -2.94
CA PRO A 283 26.27 -18.16 -1.58
C PRO A 283 27.46 -17.24 -1.35
N LYS A 284 28.50 -17.37 -2.20
CA LYS A 284 29.72 -16.55 -2.15
C LYS A 284 29.69 -15.37 -3.12
N ALA A 285 28.60 -15.17 -3.85
CA ALA A 285 28.48 -14.05 -4.81
C ALA A 285 28.81 -12.71 -4.14
N PRO A 286 29.61 -11.86 -4.79
CA PRO A 286 30.11 -10.59 -4.26
C PRO A 286 29.01 -9.56 -3.98
#